data_20210c6bc22fbd2de6a1a80eeba132ef
#
_entry.id   20210c6bc22fbd2de6a1a80eeba132ef
#
_cell.length_a   1.000
_cell.length_b   1.000
_cell.length_c   1.000
_cell.angle_alpha   90.00
_cell.angle_beta   90.00
_cell.angle_gamma   90.00
#
_symmetry.space_group_name_H-M   'P 1'
#
loop_
_entity.id
_entity.type
_entity.pdbx_description
1 polymer ?
#
loop_
_entity_poly.entity_id
_entity_poly.type
_entity_poly.pdbx_seq_one_letter_code
_entity_poly.pdbx_strand_id
1 'polypeptide(L)'
;MWLKWIIIFSLTTSAWAFRLTSDFTNGFYWSTLPINITVIESDPARKSMIEDLSRAAIDEWQTRSGLALWDYGDVGTKNIIRWSTNFASETRMDPASTLAVAIRYTKGPYFARTEIVINGGHSLNQDQANLRTTITHELGHTMGLDHSEVGQAVMAPTLQAWYTGLHSDDVEGVQAAQAEMDHRQVTGYVSPLSYDTGTSQTQALNCGTIGPAAATSGVSLNGLLSLAGGLLISFVRKVLKWFKSRC
;
A
#
# COMPACT_ATOMS: atom_id res chain seq x y z
N MET A 1 17.06 51.65 -19.37
CA MET A 1 17.07 50.81 -18.17
C MET A 1 16.11 49.65 -18.42
N TRP A 2 16.63 48.49 -18.85
CA TRP A 2 15.82 47.31 -19.23
C TRP A 2 15.76 46.35 -18.05
N LEU A 3 14.60 46.23 -17.43
CA LEU A 3 14.35 45.27 -16.35
C LEU A 3 14.12 43.92 -16.97
N LYS A 4 15.08 42.98 -16.86
CA LYS A 4 14.93 41.58 -17.28
C LYS A 4 14.14 40.84 -16.20
N TRP A 5 12.91 40.46 -16.54
CA TRP A 5 12.11 39.53 -15.71
C TRP A 5 12.72 38.16 -15.80
N ILE A 6 13.31 37.67 -14.71
CA ILE A 6 13.71 36.27 -14.59
C ILE A 6 12.46 35.52 -14.12
N ILE A 7 11.84 34.79 -15.04
CA ILE A 7 10.78 33.84 -14.69
C ILE A 7 11.49 32.61 -14.14
N ILE A 8 11.42 32.45 -12.81
CA ILE A 8 11.86 31.21 -12.13
C ILE A 8 10.76 30.20 -12.36
N PHE A 9 10.96 29.28 -13.30
CA PHE A 9 10.15 28.05 -13.41
C PHE A 9 10.51 27.18 -12.21
N SER A 10 9.68 27.19 -11.17
CA SER A 10 9.73 26.18 -10.13
C SER A 10 9.27 24.86 -10.75
N LEU A 11 10.22 24.01 -11.12
CA LEU A 11 9.96 22.61 -11.39
C LEU A 11 9.52 21.98 -10.06
N THR A 12 8.21 21.94 -9.84
CA THR A 12 7.66 21.08 -8.80
C THR A 12 7.87 19.64 -9.27
N THR A 13 8.95 19.02 -8.84
CA THR A 13 9.06 17.55 -8.93
C THR A 13 7.94 17.00 -8.07
N SER A 14 6.94 16.39 -8.67
CA SER A 14 5.97 15.58 -7.94
C SER A 14 6.78 14.48 -7.25
N ALA A 15 7.02 14.64 -5.95
CA ALA A 15 7.53 13.54 -5.15
C ALA A 15 6.39 12.52 -5.08
N TRP A 16 6.54 11.38 -5.74
CA TRP A 16 5.63 10.26 -5.58
C TRP A 16 5.66 9.83 -4.12
N ALA A 17 4.49 9.78 -3.49
CA ALA A 17 4.37 9.41 -2.10
C ALA A 17 4.02 7.93 -1.91
N PHE A 18 3.60 7.24 -2.99
CA PHE A 18 3.44 5.79 -2.97
C PHE A 18 4.79 5.10 -2.81
N ARG A 19 4.75 3.95 -2.19
CA ARG A 19 5.91 3.05 -2.05
C ARG A 19 5.59 1.68 -2.62
N LEU A 20 6.63 0.97 -3.05
CA LEU A 20 6.55 -0.44 -3.40
C LEU A 20 7.13 -1.27 -2.26
N THR A 21 6.55 -2.42 -2.02
CA THR A 21 6.98 -3.33 -0.95
C THR A 21 8.40 -3.84 -1.18
N SER A 22 9.08 -4.19 -0.10
CA SER A 22 10.48 -4.64 -0.15
C SER A 22 10.67 -5.89 -1.02
N ASP A 23 9.74 -6.84 -1.01
CA ASP A 23 9.77 -8.00 -1.87
C ASP A 23 9.65 -7.63 -3.35
N PHE A 24 8.76 -6.69 -3.69
CA PHE A 24 8.64 -6.19 -5.06
C PHE A 24 9.91 -5.45 -5.49
N THR A 25 10.46 -4.57 -4.66
CA THR A 25 11.72 -3.86 -4.97
C THR A 25 12.93 -4.79 -5.02
N ASN A 26 12.90 -5.91 -4.30
CA ASN A 26 13.89 -6.98 -4.39
C ASN A 26 13.69 -7.89 -5.63
N GLY A 27 12.70 -7.60 -6.47
CA GLY A 27 12.57 -8.20 -7.78
C GLY A 27 11.55 -9.32 -7.90
N PHE A 28 10.74 -9.61 -6.88
CA PHE A 28 9.61 -10.53 -7.03
C PHE A 28 8.42 -9.81 -7.69
N TYR A 29 7.70 -10.48 -8.57
CA TYR A 29 6.56 -9.90 -9.28
C TYR A 29 5.61 -11.00 -9.80
N TRP A 30 4.40 -10.61 -10.23
CA TRP A 30 3.47 -11.51 -10.89
C TRP A 30 3.92 -11.78 -12.33
N SER A 31 4.06 -13.05 -12.70
CA SER A 31 4.44 -13.44 -14.06
C SER A 31 3.34 -13.17 -15.08
N THR A 32 2.10 -13.09 -14.64
CA THR A 32 0.92 -12.82 -15.49
C THR A 32 -0.11 -12.01 -14.70
N LEU A 33 -0.81 -11.11 -15.38
CA LEU A 33 -2.00 -10.40 -14.93
C LEU A 33 -3.13 -10.63 -15.95
N PRO A 34 -4.38 -10.57 -15.57
CA PRO A 34 -4.88 -10.46 -14.20
C PRO A 34 -4.63 -11.74 -13.37
N ILE A 35 -4.55 -11.61 -12.04
CA ILE A 35 -4.55 -12.77 -11.14
C ILE A 35 -5.97 -13.15 -10.75
N ASN A 36 -6.29 -14.44 -10.78
CA ASN A 36 -7.58 -14.90 -10.27
C ASN A 36 -7.59 -14.88 -8.76
N ILE A 37 -8.65 -14.32 -8.15
CA ILE A 37 -8.84 -14.26 -6.71
C ILE A 37 -10.26 -14.67 -6.33
N THR A 38 -10.42 -15.38 -5.21
CA THR A 38 -11.74 -15.84 -4.73
C THR A 38 -11.88 -15.69 -3.22
N VAL A 39 -13.11 -15.72 -2.73
CA VAL A 39 -13.41 -15.72 -1.30
C VAL A 39 -13.61 -17.14 -0.79
N ILE A 40 -12.93 -17.47 0.31
CA ILE A 40 -13.12 -18.70 1.06
C ILE A 40 -13.73 -18.37 2.42
N GLU A 41 -14.99 -18.73 2.61
CA GLU A 41 -15.75 -18.53 3.84
C GLU A 41 -16.83 -19.61 3.94
N SER A 42 -17.01 -20.17 5.14
CA SER A 42 -17.99 -21.23 5.40
C SER A 42 -19.39 -20.71 5.69
N ASP A 43 -19.52 -19.50 6.24
CA ASP A 43 -20.81 -18.86 6.45
C ASP A 43 -21.29 -18.25 5.11
N PRO A 44 -22.42 -18.73 4.55
CA PRO A 44 -22.87 -18.29 3.22
C PRO A 44 -23.23 -16.80 3.14
N ALA A 45 -23.79 -16.23 4.21
CA ALA A 45 -24.18 -14.82 4.23
C ALA A 45 -22.95 -13.93 4.27
N ARG A 46 -21.96 -14.27 5.11
CA ARG A 46 -20.69 -13.56 5.17
C ARG A 46 -19.88 -13.73 3.89
N LYS A 47 -19.88 -14.93 3.31
CA LYS A 47 -19.26 -15.18 2.03
C LYS A 47 -19.80 -14.25 0.95
N SER A 48 -21.12 -14.20 0.76
CA SER A 48 -21.75 -13.32 -0.22
C SER A 48 -21.40 -11.86 0.00
N MET A 49 -21.45 -11.40 1.25
CA MET A 49 -21.06 -10.02 1.59
C MET A 49 -19.60 -9.72 1.22
N ILE A 50 -18.66 -10.58 1.59
CA ILE A 50 -17.23 -10.36 1.28
C ILE A 50 -17.01 -10.43 -0.24
N GLU A 51 -17.71 -11.32 -0.95
CA GLU A 51 -17.67 -11.41 -2.42
C GLU A 51 -18.10 -10.10 -3.08
N ASP A 52 -19.23 -9.53 -2.66
CA ASP A 52 -19.76 -8.28 -3.20
C ASP A 52 -18.80 -7.11 -2.94
N LEU A 53 -18.27 -7.02 -1.72
CA LEU A 53 -17.30 -5.98 -1.35
C LEU A 53 -15.98 -6.14 -2.12
N SER A 54 -15.53 -7.37 -2.32
CA SER A 54 -14.30 -7.66 -3.08
C SER A 54 -14.44 -7.29 -4.55
N ARG A 55 -15.59 -7.63 -5.18
CA ARG A 55 -15.89 -7.23 -6.56
C ARG A 55 -15.90 -5.71 -6.69
N ALA A 56 -16.60 -5.02 -5.79
CA ALA A 56 -16.65 -3.56 -5.80
C ALA A 56 -15.27 -2.91 -5.62
N ALA A 57 -14.40 -3.49 -4.80
CA ALA A 57 -13.03 -3.03 -4.62
C ALA A 57 -12.16 -3.27 -5.88
N ILE A 58 -12.27 -4.44 -6.50
CA ILE A 58 -11.58 -4.76 -7.77
C ILE A 58 -12.04 -3.81 -8.88
N ASP A 59 -13.35 -3.62 -9.04
CA ASP A 59 -13.92 -2.72 -10.04
C ASP A 59 -13.42 -1.28 -9.86
N GLU A 60 -13.30 -0.83 -8.62
CA GLU A 60 -12.79 0.50 -8.30
C GLU A 60 -11.31 0.65 -8.72
N TRP A 61 -10.45 -0.29 -8.32
CA TRP A 61 -9.05 -0.30 -8.73
C TRP A 61 -8.90 -0.30 -10.26
N GLN A 62 -9.59 -1.21 -10.94
CA GLN A 62 -9.49 -1.39 -12.39
C GLN A 62 -10.05 -0.19 -13.16
N THR A 63 -11.19 0.34 -12.72
CA THR A 63 -11.79 1.54 -13.36
C THR A 63 -10.90 2.76 -13.19
N ARG A 64 -10.32 2.97 -12.01
CA ARG A 64 -9.50 4.15 -11.71
C ARG A 64 -8.10 4.08 -12.33
N SER A 65 -7.51 2.90 -12.36
CA SER A 65 -6.17 2.71 -12.94
C SER A 65 -6.16 2.47 -14.45
N GLY A 66 -7.28 2.01 -15.00
CA GLY A 66 -7.36 1.55 -16.39
C GLY A 66 -6.68 0.20 -16.64
N LEU A 67 -6.37 -0.56 -15.59
CA LEU A 67 -5.59 -1.80 -15.66
C LEU A 67 -6.46 -3.02 -15.33
N ALA A 68 -6.17 -4.16 -15.95
CA ALA A 68 -6.75 -5.45 -15.61
C ALA A 68 -5.82 -6.16 -14.60
N LEU A 69 -6.13 -6.06 -13.31
CA LEU A 69 -5.26 -6.51 -12.22
C LEU A 69 -5.72 -7.82 -11.60
N TRP A 70 -7.04 -7.98 -11.42
CA TRP A 70 -7.65 -9.17 -10.83
C TRP A 70 -8.84 -9.64 -11.65
N ASP A 71 -8.98 -10.97 -11.77
CA ASP A 71 -10.22 -11.62 -12.16
C ASP A 71 -10.83 -12.28 -10.93
N TYR A 72 -12.12 -12.00 -10.68
CA TYR A 72 -12.80 -12.57 -9.53
C TYR A 72 -13.61 -13.81 -9.94
N GLY A 73 -13.45 -14.89 -9.16
CA GLY A 73 -14.40 -16.00 -9.16
C GLY A 73 -13.92 -17.30 -9.76
N ASP A 74 -12.63 -17.48 -10.04
CA ASP A 74 -12.13 -18.78 -10.45
C ASP A 74 -12.06 -19.74 -9.25
N VAL A 75 -12.93 -20.75 -9.28
CA VAL A 75 -12.98 -21.77 -8.24
C VAL A 75 -11.74 -22.66 -8.38
N GLY A 76 -10.91 -22.66 -7.36
CA GLY A 76 -9.65 -23.42 -7.33
C GLY A 76 -8.39 -22.59 -7.45
N THR A 77 -8.52 -21.28 -7.60
CA THR A 77 -7.37 -20.38 -7.47
C THR A 77 -6.73 -20.50 -6.08
N LYS A 78 -5.43 -20.24 -6.03
CA LYS A 78 -4.67 -20.18 -4.77
C LYS A 78 -4.64 -18.76 -4.17
N ASN A 79 -5.15 -17.77 -4.89
CA ASN A 79 -5.25 -16.41 -4.39
C ASN A 79 -6.61 -16.27 -3.73
N ILE A 80 -6.61 -16.00 -2.43
CA ILE A 80 -7.82 -16.08 -1.62
C ILE A 80 -7.99 -14.85 -0.72
N ILE A 81 -9.26 -14.52 -0.46
CA ILE A 81 -9.68 -13.61 0.60
C ILE A 81 -10.45 -14.45 1.60
N ARG A 82 -10.09 -14.40 2.87
CA ARG A 82 -10.78 -15.17 3.90
C ARG A 82 -10.96 -14.39 5.19
N TRP A 83 -12.02 -14.76 5.89
CA TRP A 83 -12.33 -14.28 7.22
C TRP A 83 -11.68 -15.18 8.28
N SER A 84 -11.02 -14.61 9.27
CA SER A 84 -10.41 -15.36 10.36
C SER A 84 -10.99 -14.97 11.71
N THR A 85 -11.46 -15.94 12.46
CA THR A 85 -11.83 -15.80 13.87
C THR A 85 -10.64 -16.07 14.81
N ASN A 86 -9.54 -16.57 14.27
CA ASN A 86 -8.31 -16.90 15.00
C ASN A 86 -7.11 -16.09 14.48
N PHE A 87 -7.35 -14.85 14.09
CA PHE A 87 -6.44 -13.98 13.35
C PHE A 87 -5.02 -13.96 13.95
N ALA A 88 -4.88 -13.72 15.26
CA ALA A 88 -3.57 -13.63 15.90
C ALA A 88 -2.76 -14.92 15.81
N SER A 89 -3.39 -16.07 15.96
CA SER A 89 -2.70 -17.37 15.89
C SER A 89 -2.27 -17.73 14.46
N GLU A 90 -3.05 -17.30 13.46
CA GLU A 90 -2.81 -17.60 12.05
C GLU A 90 -1.81 -16.63 11.41
N THR A 91 -1.83 -15.36 11.80
CA THR A 91 -1.01 -14.30 11.18
C THR A 91 0.16 -13.85 12.03
N ARG A 92 0.12 -14.12 13.35
CA ARG A 92 1.05 -13.60 14.37
C ARG A 92 0.99 -12.07 14.51
N MET A 93 -0.07 -11.44 14.00
CA MET A 93 -0.31 -10.00 14.13
C MET A 93 -1.14 -9.70 15.36
N ASP A 94 -0.98 -8.49 15.91
CA ASP A 94 -1.82 -8.02 17.02
C ASP A 94 -3.25 -7.76 16.52
N PRO A 95 -4.25 -8.53 17.00
CA PRO A 95 -5.63 -8.41 16.53
C PRO A 95 -6.32 -7.12 17.01
N ALA A 96 -5.76 -6.41 17.97
CA ALA A 96 -6.33 -5.13 18.46
C ALA A 96 -5.96 -3.96 17.54
N SER A 97 -4.85 -4.05 16.83
CA SER A 97 -4.31 -2.99 16.00
C SER A 97 -4.28 -3.33 14.50
N THR A 98 -4.74 -4.52 14.10
CA THR A 98 -4.67 -4.97 12.70
C THR A 98 -6.04 -5.41 12.20
N LEU A 99 -6.51 -4.79 11.12
CA LEU A 99 -7.80 -5.11 10.50
C LEU A 99 -7.71 -6.28 9.52
N ALA A 100 -6.64 -6.33 8.75
CA ALA A 100 -6.36 -7.41 7.81
C ALA A 100 -4.87 -7.47 7.51
N VAL A 101 -4.47 -8.49 6.77
CA VAL A 101 -3.11 -8.64 6.24
C VAL A 101 -3.14 -9.31 4.88
N ALA A 102 -2.40 -8.77 3.91
CA ALA A 102 -2.09 -9.44 2.66
C ALA A 102 -0.76 -10.18 2.78
N ILE A 103 -0.76 -11.47 2.52
CA ILE A 103 0.41 -12.34 2.55
C ILE A 103 0.69 -12.76 1.11
N ARG A 104 1.88 -12.47 0.60
CA ARG A 104 2.34 -12.97 -0.69
C ARG A 104 3.30 -14.13 -0.48
N TYR A 105 3.22 -15.11 -1.38
CA TYR A 105 4.08 -16.28 -1.38
C TYR A 105 4.84 -16.32 -2.70
N THR A 106 6.13 -16.58 -2.64
CA THR A 106 7.01 -16.61 -3.81
C THR A 106 7.36 -18.03 -4.23
N LYS A 107 7.61 -18.23 -5.52
CA LYS A 107 8.22 -19.42 -6.08
C LYS A 107 9.14 -19.03 -7.23
N GLY A 108 10.43 -19.29 -7.07
CA GLY A 108 11.43 -18.73 -7.98
C GLY A 108 11.36 -17.18 -7.94
N PRO A 109 11.43 -16.50 -9.08
CA PRO A 109 11.40 -15.03 -9.12
C PRO A 109 9.99 -14.43 -9.05
N TYR A 110 8.95 -15.26 -8.92
CA TYR A 110 7.58 -14.82 -9.07
C TYR A 110 6.79 -14.88 -7.76
N PHE A 111 5.81 -14.00 -7.62
CA PHE A 111 4.71 -14.25 -6.71
C PHE A 111 3.91 -15.44 -7.22
N ALA A 112 3.71 -16.43 -6.37
CA ALA A 112 3.05 -17.68 -6.71
C ALA A 112 1.59 -17.72 -6.27
N ARG A 113 1.29 -17.02 -5.17
CA ARG A 113 -0.08 -16.85 -4.64
C ARG A 113 -0.12 -15.70 -3.64
N THR A 114 -1.32 -15.24 -3.36
CA THR A 114 -1.59 -14.27 -2.30
C THR A 114 -2.76 -14.71 -1.43
N GLU A 115 -2.76 -14.27 -0.19
CA GLU A 115 -3.82 -14.54 0.78
C GLU A 115 -4.12 -13.26 1.56
N ILE A 116 -5.36 -12.77 1.46
CA ILE A 116 -5.86 -11.69 2.30
C ILE A 116 -6.60 -12.32 3.47
N VAL A 117 -6.10 -12.08 4.69
CA VAL A 117 -6.71 -12.57 5.93
C VAL A 117 -7.36 -11.41 6.64
N ILE A 118 -8.69 -11.41 6.70
CA ILE A 118 -9.48 -10.41 7.39
C ILE A 118 -9.61 -10.79 8.87
N ASN A 119 -9.33 -9.84 9.77
CA ASN A 119 -9.51 -10.02 11.20
C ASN A 119 -11.00 -9.96 11.58
N GLY A 120 -11.63 -11.12 11.66
CA GLY A 120 -13.05 -11.26 11.99
C GLY A 120 -13.42 -10.89 13.43
N GLY A 121 -12.44 -10.81 14.33
CA GLY A 121 -12.63 -10.38 15.71
C GLY A 121 -12.64 -8.86 15.90
N HIS A 122 -12.18 -8.09 14.91
CA HIS A 122 -12.09 -6.64 15.03
C HIS A 122 -13.43 -5.96 14.73
N SER A 123 -13.88 -5.06 15.63
CA SER A 123 -15.20 -4.41 15.54
C SER A 123 -15.40 -3.57 14.27
N LEU A 124 -14.35 -2.91 13.75
CA LEU A 124 -14.44 -2.12 12.55
C LEU A 124 -14.74 -2.96 11.31
N ASN A 125 -14.34 -4.23 11.26
CA ASN A 125 -14.66 -5.14 10.16
C ASN A 125 -16.11 -5.66 10.21
N GLN A 126 -16.88 -5.35 11.25
CA GLN A 126 -18.32 -5.61 11.29
C GLN A 126 -19.13 -4.56 10.52
N ASP A 127 -18.54 -3.41 10.22
CA ASP A 127 -19.11 -2.38 9.36
C ASP A 127 -18.70 -2.60 7.90
N GLN A 128 -19.67 -2.65 6.99
CA GLN A 128 -19.41 -2.97 5.58
C GLN A 128 -18.58 -1.91 4.85
N ALA A 129 -18.72 -0.63 5.22
CA ALA A 129 -17.94 0.44 4.59
C ALA A 129 -16.46 0.34 5.00
N ASN A 130 -16.21 0.11 6.29
CA ASN A 130 -14.86 -0.13 6.79
C ASN A 130 -14.24 -1.40 6.20
N LEU A 131 -15.02 -2.48 6.12
CA LEU A 131 -14.57 -3.74 5.54
C LEU A 131 -14.23 -3.60 4.04
N ARG A 132 -15.05 -2.86 3.28
CA ARG A 132 -14.75 -2.55 1.89
C ARG A 132 -13.41 -1.82 1.76
N THR A 133 -13.21 -0.76 2.57
CA THR A 133 -11.96 0.01 2.56
C THR A 133 -10.77 -0.88 2.91
N THR A 134 -10.92 -1.75 3.92
CA THR A 134 -9.91 -2.74 4.31
C THR A 134 -9.56 -3.67 3.15
N ILE A 135 -10.55 -4.25 2.47
CA ILE A 135 -10.33 -5.13 1.30
C ILE A 135 -9.65 -4.35 0.16
N THR A 136 -10.08 -3.11 -0.11
CA THR A 136 -9.48 -2.27 -1.14
C THR A 136 -7.99 -2.01 -0.86
N HIS A 137 -7.64 -1.73 0.39
CA HIS A 137 -6.26 -1.55 0.85
C HIS A 137 -5.42 -2.83 0.66
N GLU A 138 -5.92 -3.96 1.14
CA GLU A 138 -5.19 -5.23 1.05
C GLU A 138 -4.99 -5.70 -0.40
N LEU A 139 -5.94 -5.40 -1.29
CA LEU A 139 -5.76 -5.65 -2.72
C LEU A 139 -4.56 -4.88 -3.28
N GLY A 140 -4.35 -3.62 -2.89
CA GLY A 140 -3.16 -2.86 -3.30
C GLY A 140 -1.86 -3.55 -2.90
N HIS A 141 -1.79 -4.10 -1.69
CA HIS A 141 -0.64 -4.89 -1.24
C HIS A 141 -0.41 -6.13 -2.11
N THR A 142 -1.46 -6.77 -2.62
CA THR A 142 -1.28 -7.94 -3.50
C THR A 142 -0.56 -7.58 -4.80
N MET A 143 -0.64 -6.33 -5.26
CA MET A 143 0.06 -5.82 -6.45
C MET A 143 1.46 -5.28 -6.16
N GLY A 144 1.91 -5.30 -4.92
CA GLY A 144 3.24 -4.84 -4.54
C GLY A 144 3.29 -3.41 -4.02
N LEU A 145 2.14 -2.77 -3.78
CA LEU A 145 2.12 -1.47 -3.10
C LEU A 145 2.44 -1.63 -1.62
N ASP A 146 3.23 -0.73 -1.08
CA ASP A 146 3.44 -0.53 0.35
C ASP A 146 2.57 0.63 0.85
N HIS A 147 2.66 0.96 2.12
CA HIS A 147 1.92 2.06 2.69
C HIS A 147 2.32 3.41 2.08
N SER A 148 1.30 4.21 1.77
CA SER A 148 1.46 5.59 1.31
C SER A 148 1.66 6.55 2.49
N GLU A 149 2.46 7.61 2.26
CA GLU A 149 2.57 8.74 3.18
C GLU A 149 1.42 9.75 3.04
N VAL A 150 0.59 9.59 2.00
CA VAL A 150 -0.61 10.40 1.80
C VAL A 150 -1.74 9.87 2.68
N GLY A 151 -2.09 10.60 3.71
CA GLY A 151 -3.12 10.18 4.68
C GLY A 151 -4.53 10.00 4.07
N GLN A 152 -4.79 10.49 2.86
CA GLN A 152 -6.06 10.33 2.15
C GLN A 152 -6.04 9.14 1.17
N ALA A 153 -4.89 8.55 0.91
CA ALA A 153 -4.76 7.38 0.07
C ALA A 153 -5.39 6.15 0.76
N VAL A 154 -5.93 5.23 -0.02
CA VAL A 154 -6.40 3.95 0.52
C VAL A 154 -5.22 3.15 1.10
N MET A 155 -4.04 3.31 0.51
CA MET A 155 -2.81 2.68 0.98
C MET A 155 -2.20 3.35 2.22
N ALA A 156 -2.85 4.34 2.85
CA ALA A 156 -2.42 4.84 4.16
C ALA A 156 -2.44 3.72 5.21
N PRO A 157 -1.49 3.68 6.19
CA PRO A 157 -1.37 2.57 7.13
C PRO A 157 -2.51 2.48 8.15
N THR A 158 -3.44 3.45 8.13
CA THR A 158 -4.59 3.50 9.04
C THR A 158 -5.87 3.71 8.27
N LEU A 159 -6.93 2.98 8.68
CA LEU A 159 -8.26 3.14 8.13
C LEU A 159 -8.74 4.58 8.29
N GLN A 160 -9.12 5.20 7.19
CA GLN A 160 -9.67 6.56 7.19
C GLN A 160 -11.20 6.51 7.31
N ALA A 161 -11.73 7.25 8.29
CA ALA A 161 -13.17 7.30 8.54
C ALA A 161 -14.00 7.92 7.38
N TRP A 162 -13.33 8.57 6.44
CA TRP A 162 -13.94 9.29 5.31
C TRP A 162 -13.38 8.82 3.97
N TYR A 163 -13.20 7.51 3.81
CA TYR A 163 -12.78 6.98 2.53
C TYR A 163 -13.80 7.35 1.42
N THR A 164 -13.32 8.08 0.42
CA THR A 164 -14.12 8.58 -0.70
C THR A 164 -13.77 7.92 -2.04
N GLY A 165 -12.86 6.96 -2.02
CA GLY A 165 -12.33 6.28 -3.20
C GLY A 165 -10.80 6.37 -3.31
N LEU A 166 -10.24 5.68 -4.30
CA LEU A 166 -8.79 5.67 -4.54
C LEU A 166 -8.25 7.10 -4.78
N HIS A 167 -7.19 7.43 -4.08
CA HIS A 167 -6.43 8.66 -4.31
C HIS A 167 -5.55 8.54 -5.58
N SER A 168 -5.12 9.67 -6.15
CA SER A 168 -4.20 9.64 -7.30
C SER A 168 -2.90 8.90 -7.00
N ASP A 169 -2.40 8.99 -5.77
CA ASP A 169 -1.20 8.30 -5.30
C ASP A 169 -1.35 6.76 -5.37
N ASP A 170 -2.53 6.24 -5.00
CA ASP A 170 -2.83 4.80 -5.11
C ASP A 170 -2.81 4.35 -6.57
N VAL A 171 -3.42 5.15 -7.45
CA VAL A 171 -3.52 4.87 -8.89
C VAL A 171 -2.14 4.93 -9.55
N GLU A 172 -1.37 5.97 -9.28
CA GLU A 172 0.00 6.12 -9.79
C GLU A 172 0.89 4.98 -9.29
N GLY A 173 0.73 4.58 -8.03
CA GLY A 173 1.46 3.46 -7.43
C GLY A 173 1.22 2.14 -8.16
N VAL A 174 -0.04 1.77 -8.41
CA VAL A 174 -0.35 0.50 -9.09
C VAL A 174 0.03 0.54 -10.57
N GLN A 175 -0.08 1.69 -11.23
CA GLN A 175 0.40 1.87 -12.61
C GLN A 175 1.92 1.71 -12.69
N ALA A 176 2.66 2.28 -11.74
CA ALA A 176 4.11 2.12 -11.67
C ALA A 176 4.51 0.66 -11.38
N ALA A 177 3.78 -0.03 -10.50
CA ALA A 177 4.00 -1.45 -10.23
C ALA A 177 3.78 -2.30 -11.48
N GLN A 178 2.71 -2.07 -12.23
CA GLN A 178 2.47 -2.81 -13.47
C GLN A 178 3.53 -2.51 -14.53
N ALA A 179 3.88 -1.26 -14.75
CA ALA A 179 4.90 -0.90 -15.72
C ALA A 179 6.25 -1.58 -15.41
N GLU A 180 6.61 -1.69 -14.13
CA GLU A 180 7.80 -2.41 -13.71
C GLU A 180 7.68 -3.92 -13.91
N MET A 181 6.51 -4.52 -13.64
CA MET A 181 6.25 -5.94 -13.94
C MET A 181 6.41 -6.24 -15.44
N ASP A 182 5.81 -5.41 -16.30
CA ASP A 182 5.92 -5.54 -17.75
C ASP A 182 7.38 -5.41 -18.21
N HIS A 183 8.12 -4.45 -17.66
CA HIS A 183 9.55 -4.28 -17.95
C HIS A 183 10.35 -5.53 -17.57
N ARG A 184 10.11 -6.11 -16.39
CA ARG A 184 10.79 -7.34 -15.95
C ARG A 184 10.45 -8.54 -16.82
N GLN A 185 9.20 -8.67 -17.26
CA GLN A 185 8.78 -9.74 -18.17
C GLN A 185 9.49 -9.62 -19.53
N VAL A 186 9.54 -8.41 -20.10
CA VAL A 186 10.18 -8.17 -21.39
C VAL A 186 11.70 -8.36 -21.32
N THR A 187 12.35 -7.95 -20.26
CA THR A 187 13.80 -8.05 -20.07
C THR A 187 14.26 -9.43 -19.60
N GLY A 188 13.31 -10.31 -19.19
CA GLY A 188 13.64 -11.60 -18.58
C GLY A 188 14.32 -11.45 -17.22
N TYR A 189 14.04 -10.37 -16.49
CA TYR A 189 14.62 -10.14 -15.18
C TYR A 189 14.28 -11.27 -14.21
N VAL A 190 15.29 -11.75 -13.50
CA VAL A 190 15.16 -12.78 -12.46
C VAL A 190 15.74 -12.21 -11.18
N SER A 191 14.95 -12.24 -10.11
CA SER A 191 15.42 -11.76 -8.80
C SER A 191 16.64 -12.54 -8.34
N PRO A 192 17.75 -11.89 -7.94
CA PRO A 192 18.89 -12.56 -7.33
C PRO A 192 18.52 -13.42 -6.11
N LEU A 193 17.49 -13.02 -5.37
CA LEU A 193 17.01 -13.74 -4.20
C LEU A 193 16.31 -15.07 -4.55
N SER A 194 15.90 -15.27 -5.81
CA SER A 194 15.28 -16.52 -6.23
C SER A 194 16.24 -17.70 -6.29
N TYR A 195 17.55 -17.45 -6.31
CA TYR A 195 18.59 -18.46 -6.35
C TYR A 195 18.97 -19.00 -4.96
N ASP A 196 18.74 -18.24 -3.90
CA ASP A 196 19.05 -18.65 -2.53
C ASP A 196 18.05 -19.67 -1.95
N THR A 197 16.91 -19.83 -2.58
CA THR A 197 15.88 -20.77 -2.17
C THR A 197 16.11 -22.14 -2.83
N GLY A 198 17.21 -22.81 -2.57
CA GLY A 198 17.53 -24.17 -3.05
C GLY A 198 16.50 -25.24 -2.71
N THR A 199 15.33 -24.85 -2.26
CA THR A 199 14.14 -25.66 -2.04
C THR A 199 12.93 -24.92 -2.62
N SER A 200 12.04 -25.66 -3.30
CA SER A 200 10.73 -25.19 -3.79
C SER A 200 9.78 -24.71 -2.70
N GLN A 201 10.28 -24.14 -1.62
CA GLN A 201 9.45 -23.67 -0.52
C GLN A 201 8.93 -22.28 -0.84
N THR A 202 7.60 -22.19 -0.85
CA THR A 202 6.85 -20.96 -0.88
C THR A 202 7.14 -20.19 0.41
N GLN A 203 7.88 -19.07 0.32
CA GLN A 203 8.09 -18.20 1.47
C GLN A 203 6.90 -17.25 1.62
N ALA A 204 6.36 -17.16 2.82
CA ALA A 204 5.40 -16.13 3.17
C ALA A 204 6.16 -14.82 3.39
N LEU A 205 5.84 -13.80 2.60
CA LEU A 205 6.32 -12.44 2.79
C LEU A 205 5.16 -11.64 3.37
N ASN A 206 5.27 -11.21 4.62
CA ASN A 206 4.28 -10.32 5.21
C ASN A 206 4.34 -8.99 4.48
N CYS A 207 3.26 -8.67 3.84
CA CYS A 207 3.00 -7.35 3.30
C CYS A 207 2.07 -6.61 4.21
N GLY A 208 2.28 -5.39 4.36
CA GLY A 208 1.48 -4.36 5.00
C GLY A 208 0.24 -4.78 5.78
N THR A 209 -0.10 -4.01 6.74
CA THR A 209 -1.29 -4.20 7.57
C THR A 209 -2.03 -2.89 7.67
N ILE A 210 -3.35 -2.90 7.51
CA ILE A 210 -4.16 -1.73 7.82
C ILE A 210 -4.55 -1.77 9.30
N GLY A 211 -4.32 -0.68 10.00
CA GLY A 211 -4.73 -0.48 11.37
C GLY A 211 -5.92 0.48 11.50
N PRO A 212 -6.63 0.49 12.62
CA PRO A 212 -7.62 1.51 12.91
C PRO A 212 -6.95 2.89 13.02
N ALA A 213 -7.63 3.94 12.56
CA ALA A 213 -7.16 5.30 12.81
C ALA A 213 -7.00 5.51 14.31
N ALA A 214 -5.84 6.00 14.74
CA ALA A 214 -5.67 6.35 16.15
C ALA A 214 -6.74 7.38 16.53
N ALA A 215 -7.47 7.12 17.61
CA ALA A 215 -8.36 8.12 18.18
C ALA A 215 -7.49 9.36 18.41
N THR A 216 -7.85 10.49 17.78
CA THR A 216 -7.13 11.75 17.92
C THR A 216 -7.24 12.22 19.37
N SER A 217 -6.37 11.71 20.24
CA SER A 217 -6.03 12.41 21.46
C SER A 217 -5.38 13.71 21.01
N GLY A 218 -6.09 14.83 21.23
CA GLY A 218 -5.74 16.14 20.71
C GLY A 218 -4.26 16.44 20.86
N VAL A 219 -3.56 16.47 19.76
CA VAL A 219 -2.18 16.91 19.72
C VAL A 219 -2.21 18.41 19.98
N SER A 220 -1.80 18.77 21.18
CA SER A 220 -1.56 20.17 21.57
C SER A 220 -0.61 20.81 20.55
N LEU A 221 -1.10 21.85 19.88
CA LEU A 221 -0.38 22.63 18.84
C LEU A 221 0.90 23.32 19.36
N ASN A 222 1.26 23.13 20.63
CA ASN A 222 2.38 23.81 21.28
C ASN A 222 3.77 23.19 21.02
N GLY A 223 3.85 22.01 20.37
CA GLY A 223 5.13 21.35 20.11
C GLY A 223 5.81 21.74 18.77
N LEU A 224 5.06 22.22 17.79
CA LEU A 224 5.56 22.47 16.43
C LEU A 224 6.21 23.84 16.23
N LEU A 225 5.95 24.82 17.11
CA LEU A 225 6.53 26.17 17.01
C LEU A 225 7.97 26.28 17.54
N SER A 226 8.44 25.31 18.31
CA SER A 226 9.77 25.37 18.94
C SER A 226 10.93 24.89 18.03
N LEU A 227 10.67 24.03 17.05
CA LEU A 227 11.70 23.50 16.16
C LEU A 227 11.96 24.37 14.92
N ALA A 228 10.94 25.10 14.43
CA ALA A 228 11.10 25.99 13.29
C ALA A 228 11.86 27.27 13.65
N GLY A 229 11.72 27.77 14.88
CA GLY A 229 12.42 28.99 15.34
C GLY A 229 13.93 28.81 15.47
N GLY A 230 14.40 27.65 15.89
CA GLY A 230 15.82 27.38 16.12
C GLY A 230 16.65 27.31 14.84
N LEU A 231 16.10 26.77 13.77
CA LEU A 231 16.79 26.62 12.47
C LEU A 231 16.90 27.95 11.72
N LEU A 232 15.88 28.79 11.79
CA LEU A 232 15.91 30.12 11.13
C LEU A 232 16.94 31.04 11.77
N ILE A 233 17.03 31.07 13.10
CA ILE A 233 17.97 31.91 13.84
C ILE A 233 19.43 31.48 13.58
N SER A 234 19.68 30.18 13.46
CA SER A 234 21.01 29.65 13.14
C SER A 234 21.45 30.00 11.72
N PHE A 235 20.52 29.97 10.76
CA PHE A 235 20.81 30.33 9.37
C PHE A 235 21.10 31.81 9.20
N VAL A 236 20.28 32.67 9.79
CA VAL A 236 20.47 34.14 9.75
C VAL A 236 21.80 34.53 10.41
N ARG A 237 22.19 33.94 11.52
CA ARG A 237 23.50 34.21 12.18
C ARG A 237 24.69 33.78 11.31
N LYS A 238 24.59 32.69 10.55
CA LYS A 238 25.66 32.28 9.62
C LYS A 238 25.79 33.22 8.42
N VAL A 239 24.67 33.68 7.88
CA VAL A 239 24.65 34.63 6.75
C VAL A 239 25.22 35.99 7.18
N LEU A 240 24.84 36.49 8.34
CA LEU A 240 25.36 37.79 8.87
C LEU A 240 26.87 37.73 9.22
N LYS A 241 27.38 36.58 9.69
CA LYS A 241 28.83 36.39 9.89
C LYS A 241 29.60 36.38 8.57
N TRP A 242 29.00 35.80 7.50
CA TRP A 242 29.62 35.75 6.19
C TRP A 242 29.77 37.14 5.56
N PHE A 243 28.75 38.01 5.75
CA PHE A 243 28.82 39.39 5.27
C PHE A 243 29.83 40.26 6.06
N LYS A 244 30.03 40.00 7.38
CA LYS A 244 30.99 40.75 8.19
C LYS A 244 32.46 40.41 7.94
N SER A 245 32.77 39.31 7.28
CA SER A 245 34.14 38.86 6.98
C SER A 245 34.64 39.31 5.60
N ARG A 246 33.86 40.16 4.88
CA ARG A 246 34.23 40.66 3.55
C ARG A 246 34.17 42.20 3.40
N CYS A 247 34.15 42.93 4.53
CA CYS A 247 34.42 44.38 4.55
C CYS A 247 35.71 44.68 5.27
#